data_e2688ea278974c7000e8794cf422a7ce
#
_entry.id   e2688ea278974c7000e8794cf422a7ce
#
_cell.length_a   1.000
_cell.length_b   1.000
_cell.length_c   1.000
_cell.angle_alpha   90.00
_cell.angle_beta   90.00
_cell.angle_gamma   90.00
#
_symmetry.space_group_name_H-M   'P 1'
#
loop_
_entity.id
_entity.type
_entity.pdbx_description
1 polymer ?
#
loop_
_entity_poly.entity_id
_entity_poly.type
_entity_poly.pdbx_seq_one_letter_code
_entity_poly.pdbx_strand_id
1 'polypeptide(L)'
;MTERMEAQIERFAPGFRDLVLARTVRTAAEAEAHNPNLLGGDINGGAATLRQTVFRPVARWNPYRTPFDGVYLCSASTPPGGGVHGMCGVAAAEVALRERFA
;
A
#
# COMPACT_ATOMS: atom_id res chain seq x y z
N MET A 1 -0.23 12.83 -19.71
CA MET A 1 -0.53 13.22 -18.30
C MET A 1 0.68 13.84 -17.62
N THR A 2 1.88 13.26 -17.71
CA THR A 2 3.13 13.73 -17.11
C THR A 2 3.45 15.19 -17.41
N GLU A 3 3.42 15.59 -18.69
CA GLU A 3 3.66 16.97 -19.08
C GLU A 3 2.71 17.99 -18.43
N ARG A 4 1.43 17.58 -18.24
CA ARG A 4 0.44 18.43 -17.55
C ARG A 4 0.79 18.60 -16.07
N MET A 5 1.24 17.52 -15.42
CA MET A 5 1.67 17.56 -14.01
C MET A 5 2.91 18.44 -13.85
N GLU A 6 3.90 18.29 -14.73
CA GLU A 6 5.10 19.13 -14.71
C GLU A 6 4.80 20.59 -15.02
N ALA A 7 3.90 20.86 -15.97
CA ALA A 7 3.48 22.23 -16.25
C ALA A 7 2.77 22.88 -15.04
N GLN A 8 2.02 22.07 -14.30
CA GLN A 8 1.38 22.55 -13.08
C GLN A 8 2.39 22.83 -11.97
N ILE A 9 3.40 21.98 -11.80
CA ILE A 9 4.47 22.20 -10.83
C ILE A 9 5.30 23.42 -11.22
N GLU A 10 5.70 23.54 -12.48
CA GLU A 10 6.46 24.67 -13.01
C GLU A 10 5.76 26.00 -12.78
N ARG A 11 4.41 26.01 -12.79
CA ARG A 11 3.62 27.21 -12.51
C ARG A 11 3.82 27.73 -11.08
N PHE A 12 4.02 26.84 -10.11
CA PHE A 12 4.20 27.19 -8.69
C PHE A 12 5.66 27.19 -8.25
N ALA A 13 6.51 26.48 -8.98
CA ALA A 13 7.94 26.38 -8.75
C ALA A 13 8.69 26.56 -10.07
N PRO A 14 8.89 27.80 -10.54
CA PRO A 14 9.60 28.09 -11.78
C PRO A 14 11.03 27.53 -11.76
N GLY A 15 11.45 26.87 -12.85
CA GLY A 15 12.73 26.19 -12.96
C GLY A 15 12.70 24.71 -12.50
N PHE A 16 11.54 24.20 -12.09
CA PHE A 16 11.41 22.77 -11.70
C PHE A 16 11.84 21.83 -12.82
N ARG A 17 11.46 22.11 -14.07
CA ARG A 17 11.78 21.25 -15.22
C ARG A 17 13.26 21.12 -15.48
N ASP A 18 14.03 22.16 -15.21
CA ASP A 18 15.48 22.18 -15.42
C ASP A 18 16.22 21.32 -14.36
N LEU A 19 15.56 21.04 -13.23
CA LEU A 19 16.08 20.19 -12.17
C LEU A 19 15.77 18.70 -12.36
N VAL A 20 14.94 18.34 -13.34
CA VAL A 20 14.56 16.93 -13.58
C VAL A 20 15.69 16.19 -14.27
N LEU A 21 16.44 15.38 -13.55
CA LEU A 21 17.55 14.60 -14.06
C LEU A 21 17.07 13.35 -14.84
N ALA A 22 16.01 12.72 -14.38
CA ALA A 22 15.45 11.53 -15.02
C ALA A 22 13.95 11.44 -14.72
N ARG A 23 13.22 10.70 -15.55
CA ARG A 23 11.80 10.50 -15.41
C ARG A 23 11.42 9.04 -15.65
N THR A 24 10.67 8.46 -14.74
CA THR A 24 10.03 7.16 -14.94
C THR A 24 8.52 7.32 -14.82
N VAL A 25 7.79 6.78 -15.78
CA VAL A 25 6.32 6.79 -15.79
C VAL A 25 5.86 5.35 -15.84
N ARG A 26 4.91 5.01 -15.00
CA ARG A 26 4.27 3.70 -15.00
C ARG A 26 2.75 3.88 -14.96
N THR A 27 2.07 3.29 -15.90
CA THR A 27 0.60 3.22 -15.92
C THR A 27 0.08 2.14 -14.97
N ALA A 28 -1.21 2.17 -14.64
CA ALA A 28 -1.84 1.14 -13.81
C ALA A 28 -1.71 -0.26 -14.45
N ALA A 29 -1.89 -0.37 -15.76
CA ALA A 29 -1.72 -1.62 -16.49
C ALA A 29 -0.26 -2.15 -16.44
N GLU A 30 0.72 -1.25 -16.56
CA GLU A 30 2.14 -1.63 -16.42
C GLU A 30 2.51 -2.00 -14.98
N ALA A 31 1.87 -1.40 -13.98
CA ALA A 31 2.05 -1.77 -12.58
C ALA A 31 1.54 -3.19 -12.32
N GLU A 32 0.35 -3.52 -12.81
CA GLU A 32 -0.22 -4.87 -12.73
C GLU A 32 0.62 -5.91 -13.50
N ALA A 33 1.06 -5.58 -14.71
CA ALA A 33 1.94 -6.45 -15.51
C ALA A 33 3.29 -6.71 -14.82
N HIS A 34 3.81 -5.72 -14.10
CA HIS A 34 5.06 -5.85 -13.33
C HIS A 34 4.87 -6.68 -12.05
N ASN A 35 3.73 -6.53 -11.39
CA ASN A 35 3.40 -7.29 -10.19
C ASN A 35 1.90 -7.68 -10.22
N PRO A 36 1.58 -8.96 -10.53
CA PRO A 36 0.21 -9.44 -10.62
C PRO A 36 -0.64 -9.31 -9.35
N ASN A 37 -0.03 -9.02 -8.20
CA ASN A 37 -0.77 -8.73 -6.97
C ASN A 37 -1.38 -7.32 -6.97
N LEU A 38 -0.93 -6.44 -7.86
CA LEU A 38 -1.44 -5.07 -7.99
C LEU A 38 -2.59 -5.04 -9.02
N LEU A 39 -3.71 -5.70 -8.71
CA LEU A 39 -4.88 -5.76 -9.59
C LEU A 39 -5.39 -4.36 -9.96
N GLY A 40 -5.49 -4.06 -11.26
CA GLY A 40 -5.83 -2.73 -11.74
C GLY A 40 -4.81 -1.64 -11.40
N GLY A 41 -3.58 -2.02 -11.01
CA GLY A 41 -2.54 -1.09 -10.55
C GLY A 41 -2.75 -0.58 -9.11
N ASP A 42 -3.61 -1.24 -8.34
CA ASP A 42 -3.89 -0.85 -6.96
C ASP A 42 -2.73 -1.20 -6.02
N ILE A 43 -2.04 -0.17 -5.53
CA ILE A 43 -0.93 -0.28 -4.57
C ILE A 43 -1.39 -0.31 -3.11
N ASN A 44 -2.69 -0.14 -2.83
CA ASN A 44 -3.23 -0.06 -1.47
C ASN A 44 -3.78 -1.40 -0.96
N GLY A 45 -3.80 -2.43 -1.80
CA GLY A 45 -4.24 -3.77 -1.43
C GLY A 45 -5.74 -3.88 -1.19
N GLY A 46 -6.55 -3.13 -1.94
CA GLY A 46 -8.01 -3.20 -1.96
C GLY A 46 -8.72 -1.85 -1.94
N ALA A 47 -10.00 -1.86 -2.26
CA ALA A 47 -10.81 -0.66 -2.36
C ALA A 47 -10.92 0.09 -1.01
N ALA A 48 -10.74 1.41 -1.05
CA ALA A 48 -10.88 2.28 0.13
C ALA A 48 -12.36 2.58 0.44
N THR A 49 -13.14 1.55 0.74
CA THR A 49 -14.53 1.70 1.23
C THR A 49 -14.56 1.62 2.75
N LEU A 50 -15.58 2.19 3.39
CA LEU A 50 -15.77 2.12 4.85
C LEU A 50 -15.76 0.67 5.35
N ARG A 51 -16.40 -0.24 4.62
CA ARG A 51 -16.39 -1.67 4.93
C ARG A 51 -14.99 -2.26 4.87
N GLN A 52 -14.22 -1.96 3.82
CA GLN A 52 -12.87 -2.46 3.64
C GLN A 52 -11.88 -1.84 4.63
N THR A 53 -12.14 -0.63 5.11
CA THR A 53 -11.31 0.00 6.14
C THR A 53 -11.37 -0.76 7.46
N VAL A 54 -12.54 -1.34 7.78
CA VAL A 54 -12.75 -2.07 9.06
C VAL A 54 -12.50 -3.57 8.91
N PHE A 55 -12.94 -4.18 7.78
CA PHE A 55 -12.94 -5.63 7.58
C PHE A 55 -11.95 -6.10 6.50
N ARG A 56 -10.74 -5.61 6.54
CA ARG A 56 -9.68 -6.02 5.60
C ARG A 56 -8.64 -6.93 6.26
N PRO A 57 -8.05 -7.90 5.56
CA PRO A 57 -8.42 -8.41 4.23
C PRO A 57 -9.65 -9.32 4.27
N VAL A 58 -10.08 -9.72 5.46
CA VAL A 58 -11.25 -10.58 5.73
C VAL A 58 -11.99 -10.07 6.96
N ALA A 59 -13.29 -10.36 7.06
CA ALA A 59 -14.12 -10.03 8.20
C ALA A 59 -13.78 -10.94 9.41
N ARG A 60 -12.67 -10.64 10.08
CA ARG A 60 -12.20 -11.33 11.29
C ARG A 60 -11.88 -10.33 12.39
N TRP A 61 -12.05 -10.73 13.63
CA TRP A 61 -11.68 -9.92 14.80
C TRP A 61 -10.16 -9.61 14.84
N ASN A 62 -9.34 -10.59 14.44
CA ASN A 62 -7.91 -10.39 14.27
C ASN A 62 -7.52 -10.57 12.79
N PRO A 63 -7.33 -9.49 12.04
CA PRO A 63 -7.05 -9.52 10.61
C PRO A 63 -5.61 -9.93 10.27
N TYR A 64 -4.72 -10.01 11.26
CA TYR A 64 -3.32 -10.37 11.05
C TYR A 64 -3.07 -11.88 11.08
N ARG A 65 -3.99 -12.66 11.65
CA ARG A 65 -3.92 -14.13 11.66
C ARG A 65 -4.29 -14.73 10.31
N THR A 66 -3.48 -15.69 9.85
CA THR A 66 -3.85 -16.55 8.73
C THR A 66 -4.49 -17.85 9.23
N PRO A 67 -5.05 -18.70 8.34
CA PRO A 67 -5.50 -20.04 8.69
C PRO A 67 -4.35 -20.98 9.12
N PHE A 68 -3.11 -20.64 8.79
CA PHE A 68 -1.93 -21.43 9.09
C PHE A 68 -1.35 -21.01 10.45
N ASP A 69 -1.06 -21.98 11.29
CA ASP A 69 -0.45 -21.72 12.60
C ASP A 69 0.95 -21.10 12.47
N GLY A 70 1.19 -20.04 13.24
CA GLY A 70 2.46 -19.30 13.23
C GLY A 70 2.70 -18.40 12.01
N VAL A 71 1.75 -18.28 11.10
CA VAL A 71 1.85 -17.40 9.92
C VAL A 71 0.95 -16.18 10.10
N TYR A 72 1.54 -15.00 10.04
CA TYR A 72 0.86 -13.72 10.23
C TYR A 72 0.98 -12.85 8.99
N LEU A 73 -0.08 -12.07 8.71
CA LEU A 73 -0.14 -11.16 7.58
C LEU A 73 0.18 -9.73 8.03
N CYS A 74 1.17 -9.09 7.39
CA CYS A 74 1.64 -7.75 7.73
C CYS A 74 1.76 -6.84 6.49
N SER A 75 0.76 -6.85 5.63
CA SER A 75 0.79 -6.12 4.36
C SER A 75 -0.12 -4.88 4.37
N ALA A 76 -0.06 -4.08 3.30
CA ALA A 76 -0.99 -2.99 3.05
C ALA A 76 -2.47 -3.44 3.03
N SER A 77 -2.72 -4.75 2.85
CA SER A 77 -4.06 -5.34 2.92
C SER A 77 -4.61 -5.46 4.35
N THR A 78 -3.77 -5.30 5.39
CA THR A 78 -4.22 -5.31 6.79
C THR A 78 -4.39 -3.90 7.33
N PRO A 79 -5.19 -3.67 8.39
CA PRO A 79 -5.27 -2.37 9.04
C PRO A 79 -3.87 -1.87 9.52
N PRO A 80 -3.60 -0.57 9.50
CA PRO A 80 -4.45 0.52 9.05
C PRO A 80 -4.44 0.73 7.53
N GLY A 81 -3.78 -0.11 6.76
CA GLY A 81 -3.72 -0.03 5.31
C GLY A 81 -2.36 0.43 4.78
N GLY A 82 -2.32 0.78 3.48
CA GLY A 82 -1.10 1.24 2.83
C GLY A 82 -0.61 2.59 3.35
N GLY A 83 0.72 2.73 3.44
CA GLY A 83 1.39 3.96 3.86
C GLY A 83 2.83 3.69 4.30
N VAL A 84 3.64 4.75 4.40
CA VAL A 84 5.04 4.66 4.85
C VAL A 84 5.09 4.83 6.37
N HIS A 85 4.49 3.91 7.11
CA HIS A 85 4.39 3.99 8.57
C HIS A 85 4.75 2.69 9.30
N GLY A 86 4.86 1.54 8.61
CA GLY A 86 5.19 0.24 9.22
C GLY A 86 4.16 -0.33 10.21
N MET A 87 3.02 0.31 10.43
CA MET A 87 2.06 -0.06 11.47
C MET A 87 1.42 -1.44 11.25
N CYS A 88 1.23 -1.86 10.01
CA CYS A 88 0.76 -3.22 9.71
C CYS A 88 1.73 -4.28 10.25
N GLY A 89 3.04 -4.03 10.11
CA GLY A 89 4.10 -4.89 10.63
C GLY A 89 4.13 -4.91 12.16
N VAL A 90 4.05 -3.73 12.79
CA VAL A 90 4.01 -3.60 14.25
C VAL A 90 2.85 -4.38 14.84
N ALA A 91 1.64 -4.17 14.33
CA ALA A 91 0.44 -4.84 14.84
C ALA A 91 0.50 -6.37 14.63
N ALA A 92 1.00 -6.84 13.48
CA ALA A 92 1.18 -8.27 13.23
C ALA A 92 2.23 -8.88 14.18
N ALA A 93 3.34 -8.17 14.42
CA ALA A 93 4.38 -8.61 15.35
C ALA A 93 3.87 -8.68 16.80
N GLU A 94 3.09 -7.70 17.26
CA GLU A 94 2.48 -7.74 18.58
C GLU A 94 1.55 -8.95 18.77
N VAL A 95 0.74 -9.27 17.74
CA VAL A 95 -0.10 -10.47 17.77
C VAL A 95 0.74 -11.72 17.87
N ALA A 96 1.77 -11.85 17.04
CA ALA A 96 2.68 -13.00 17.05
C ALA A 96 3.39 -13.17 18.39
N LEU A 97 3.89 -12.08 18.98
CA LEU A 97 4.56 -12.11 20.27
C LEU A 97 3.64 -12.58 21.40
N ARG A 98 2.40 -12.06 21.46
CA ARG A 98 1.42 -12.49 22.48
C ARG A 98 1.02 -13.95 22.36
N GLU A 99 1.01 -14.51 21.16
CA GLU A 99 0.56 -15.88 20.92
C GLU A 99 1.66 -16.93 21.07
N ARG A 100 2.92 -16.54 20.85
CA ARG A 100 4.04 -17.47 20.81
C ARG A 100 4.98 -17.39 22.01
N PHE A 101 5.00 -16.25 22.70
CA PHE A 101 6.00 -15.95 23.71
C PHE A 101 5.41 -15.41 25.04
N ALA A 102 4.08 -15.33 25.14
CA ALA A 102 3.38 -14.92 26.38
C ALA A 102 2.92 -16.14 27.19
#